data_d1733af2baacb2c63ebb11bff28d44c5
#
_entry.id   d1733af2baacb2c63ebb11bff28d44c5
#
_cell.length_a   1.000
_cell.length_b   1.000
_cell.length_c   1.000
_cell.angle_alpha   90.00
_cell.angle_beta   90.00
_cell.angle_gamma   90.00
#
_symmetry.space_group_name_H-M   'P 1'
#
loop_
_entity.id
_entity.type
_entity.pdbx_description
1 polymer ?
#
loop_
_entity_poly.entity_id
_entity_poly.type
_entity_poly.pdbx_seq_one_letter_code
_entity_poly.pdbx_strand_id
1 'polypeptide(L)'
;MPRRVAPRCLAANVAVPALHRGARHARLPRVRPTVAEPTSSALTEGIHVRVQSRYLAEQSSPKHDRYVFAYTITIANEGQRTAQLRTRHWVITDGRGEIEEVRGDGVVGEQPRLAPGQTFQYTSGCVLNTPIGTMHGTYRMWRDDDTHFDATIAPFSLASPHFDDHEAN
;
A
#
# COMPACT_ATOMS: atom_id res chain seq x y z
N MET A 1 -31.10 0.98 15.59
CA MET A 1 -30.18 1.57 14.61
C MET A 1 -28.90 0.73 14.62
N PRO A 2 -28.53 0.05 13.53
CA PRO A 2 -27.30 -0.74 13.50
C PRO A 2 -26.10 0.21 13.54
N ARG A 3 -25.16 -0.05 14.44
CA ARG A 3 -23.89 0.67 14.53
C ARG A 3 -23.11 0.46 13.22
N ARG A 4 -22.88 1.53 12.48
CA ARG A 4 -21.98 1.52 11.33
C ARG A 4 -20.58 1.19 11.83
N VAL A 5 -20.05 0.07 11.40
CA VAL A 5 -18.64 -0.29 11.63
C VAL A 5 -17.85 0.49 10.59
N ALA A 6 -17.05 1.44 11.05
CA ALA A 6 -16.14 2.17 10.19
C ALA A 6 -15.13 1.22 9.51
N PRO A 7 -14.71 1.49 8.27
CA PRO A 7 -13.67 0.70 7.63
C PRO A 7 -12.42 0.69 8.51
N ARG A 8 -11.88 -0.46 8.79
CA ARG A 8 -10.69 -0.62 9.61
C ARG A 8 -9.50 -0.89 8.69
N CYS A 9 -8.87 0.16 8.21
CA CYS A 9 -7.51 0.08 7.70
C CYS A 9 -6.54 0.14 8.88
N LEU A 10 -6.50 -0.94 9.60
CA LEU A 10 -5.41 -1.17 10.55
C LEU A 10 -4.21 -1.66 9.74
N ALA A 11 -3.01 -1.19 10.09
CA ALA A 11 -1.77 -1.93 9.87
C ALA A 11 -1.85 -3.24 10.67
N ALA A 12 -2.87 -4.03 10.42
CA ALA A 12 -3.13 -5.29 11.04
C ALA A 12 -2.50 -6.37 10.17
N ASN A 13 -1.77 -7.26 10.77
CA ASN A 13 -1.26 -8.49 10.21
C ASN A 13 -2.26 -9.16 9.25
N VAL A 14 -2.37 -8.62 8.03
CA VAL A 14 -2.90 -9.38 6.92
C VAL A 14 -1.79 -10.36 6.61
N ALA A 15 -1.98 -11.62 6.98
CA ALA A 15 -1.05 -12.67 6.65
C ALA A 15 -0.95 -12.74 5.11
N VAL A 16 0.08 -12.11 4.58
CA VAL A 16 0.45 -12.26 3.17
C VAL A 16 1.21 -13.58 3.10
N PRO A 17 0.74 -14.58 2.35
CA PRO A 17 1.47 -15.82 2.21
C PRO A 17 2.87 -15.50 1.65
N ALA A 18 3.90 -15.86 2.43
CA ALA A 18 5.28 -15.74 2.00
C ALA A 18 5.47 -16.58 0.73
N LEU A 19 6.00 -15.97 -0.32
CA LEU A 19 6.48 -16.68 -1.49
C LEU A 19 7.63 -17.61 -1.05
N HIS A 20 7.34 -18.89 -0.91
CA HIS A 20 8.34 -19.91 -0.65
C HIS A 20 9.32 -19.97 -1.82
N ARG A 21 10.57 -19.61 -1.55
CA ARG A 21 11.69 -20.00 -2.40
C ARG A 21 11.92 -21.50 -2.26
N GLY A 22 11.39 -22.28 -3.18
CA GLY A 22 11.69 -23.70 -3.36
C GLY A 22 12.35 -23.90 -4.72
N ALA A 23 13.65 -24.15 -4.72
CA ALA A 23 14.40 -24.51 -5.90
C ALA A 23 14.06 -25.93 -6.37
N ARG A 24 13.83 -26.11 -7.69
CA ARG A 24 14.37 -27.20 -8.50
C ARG A 24 14.19 -26.94 -9.98
N HIS A 25 15.25 -27.17 -10.73
CA HIS A 25 15.41 -26.93 -12.16
C HIS A 25 14.41 -27.71 -13.00
N ALA A 26 13.60 -26.99 -13.78
CA ALA A 26 13.05 -27.47 -15.05
C ALA A 26 13.11 -26.28 -16.01
N ARG A 27 13.74 -26.47 -17.17
CA ARG A 27 13.77 -25.46 -18.24
C ARG A 27 12.35 -25.24 -18.74
N LEU A 28 11.73 -24.17 -18.26
CA LEU A 28 10.49 -23.64 -18.81
C LEU A 28 10.81 -22.47 -19.76
N PRO A 29 9.96 -22.23 -20.79
CA PRO A 29 10.17 -21.15 -21.74
C PRO A 29 10.27 -19.82 -20.99
N ARG A 30 11.19 -18.96 -21.46
CA ARG A 30 11.38 -17.61 -20.91
C ARG A 30 10.09 -16.79 -21.09
N VAL A 31 9.19 -16.92 -20.13
CA VAL A 31 8.20 -15.89 -19.90
C VAL A 31 8.99 -14.73 -19.32
N ARG A 32 9.10 -13.63 -20.03
CA ARG A 32 9.60 -12.37 -19.48
C ARG A 32 8.74 -12.10 -18.26
N PRO A 33 9.31 -11.90 -17.07
CA PRO A 33 8.53 -11.40 -15.95
C PRO A 33 7.96 -10.06 -16.40
N THR A 34 6.66 -10.01 -16.58
CA THR A 34 5.95 -8.74 -16.69
C THR A 34 6.12 -8.10 -15.34
N VAL A 35 7.03 -7.13 -15.22
CA VAL A 35 7.10 -6.27 -14.05
C VAL A 35 5.74 -5.59 -14.01
N ALA A 36 4.91 -5.97 -13.06
CA ALA A 36 3.61 -5.33 -12.90
C ALA A 36 3.85 -3.83 -12.70
N GLU A 37 3.25 -3.02 -13.54
CA GLU A 37 3.32 -1.57 -13.42
C GLU A 37 2.83 -1.16 -12.02
N PRO A 38 3.51 -0.23 -11.34
CA PRO A 38 3.04 0.22 -10.05
C PRO A 38 1.67 0.89 -10.18
N THR A 39 0.76 0.65 -9.23
CA THR A 39 -0.57 1.26 -9.21
C THR A 39 -0.48 2.77 -9.01
N SER A 40 0.55 3.24 -8.30
CA SER A 40 0.90 4.65 -8.19
C SER A 40 2.39 4.86 -7.96
N SER A 41 2.85 6.05 -8.26
CA SER A 41 4.25 6.44 -8.12
C SER A 41 4.35 7.95 -7.87
N ALA A 42 5.19 8.36 -6.93
CA ALA A 42 5.51 9.76 -6.68
C ALA A 42 6.96 9.93 -6.24
N LEU A 43 7.59 10.99 -6.69
CA LEU A 43 8.94 11.38 -6.31
C LEU A 43 8.88 12.73 -5.58
N THR A 44 9.37 12.75 -4.34
CA THR A 44 9.42 13.97 -3.52
C THR A 44 10.82 14.09 -2.92
N GLU A 45 11.53 15.15 -3.25
CA GLU A 45 12.87 15.46 -2.71
C GLU A 45 13.84 14.26 -2.72
N GLY A 46 13.82 13.48 -3.80
CA GLY A 46 14.65 12.30 -3.98
C GLY A 46 14.06 11.00 -3.40
N ILE A 47 12.98 11.06 -2.65
CA ILE A 47 12.29 9.88 -2.14
C ILE A 47 11.21 9.44 -3.12
N HIS A 48 11.35 8.25 -3.67
CA HIS A 48 10.44 7.65 -4.62
C HIS A 48 9.55 6.63 -3.92
N VAL A 49 8.24 6.87 -3.90
CA VAL A 49 7.25 5.97 -3.32
C VAL A 49 6.43 5.33 -4.43
N ARG A 50 6.51 4.01 -4.53
CA ARG A 50 5.74 3.20 -5.49
C ARG A 50 4.79 2.29 -4.73
N VAL A 51 3.60 2.11 -5.25
CA VAL A 51 2.55 1.28 -4.66
C VAL A 51 2.04 0.26 -5.66
N GLN A 52 1.88 -0.97 -5.19
CA GLN A 52 1.11 -2.01 -5.88
C GLN A 52 0.03 -2.51 -4.95
N SER A 53 -1.22 -2.48 -5.39
CA SER A 53 -2.35 -3.00 -4.64
C SER A 53 -2.92 -4.25 -5.30
N ARG A 54 -3.52 -5.12 -4.49
CA ARG A 54 -4.23 -6.31 -4.97
C ARG A 54 -5.39 -6.67 -4.06
N TYR A 55 -6.42 -7.24 -4.65
CA TYR A 55 -7.55 -7.80 -3.93
C TYR A 55 -7.22 -9.20 -3.38
N LEU A 56 -7.60 -9.47 -2.14
CA LEU A 56 -7.43 -10.77 -1.49
C LEU A 56 -8.78 -11.50 -1.41
N ALA A 57 -9.12 -12.25 -2.44
CA ALA A 57 -10.40 -12.96 -2.54
C ALA A 57 -10.59 -13.97 -1.40
N GLU A 58 -9.54 -14.67 -1.00
CA GLU A 58 -9.56 -15.69 0.05
C GLU A 58 -9.82 -15.14 1.46
N GLN A 59 -9.59 -13.85 1.67
CA GLN A 59 -9.83 -13.15 2.94
C GLN A 59 -11.07 -12.26 2.90
N SER A 60 -11.66 -12.10 1.72
CA SER A 60 -12.84 -11.27 1.49
C SER A 60 -14.13 -12.07 1.65
N SER A 61 -15.20 -11.37 2.01
CA SER A 61 -16.56 -11.92 2.09
C SER A 61 -17.55 -10.86 1.60
N PRO A 62 -17.76 -10.75 0.28
CA PRO A 62 -18.68 -9.75 -0.29
C PRO A 62 -20.11 -9.85 0.24
N LYS A 63 -20.55 -11.04 0.61
CA LYS A 63 -21.87 -11.26 1.24
C LYS A 63 -22.02 -10.55 2.59
N HIS A 64 -20.90 -10.22 3.23
CA HIS A 64 -20.85 -9.53 4.53
C HIS A 64 -20.21 -8.13 4.40
N ASP A 65 -20.21 -7.56 3.20
CA ASP A 65 -19.58 -6.26 2.90
C ASP A 65 -18.13 -6.17 3.39
N ARG A 66 -17.38 -7.25 3.19
CA ARG A 66 -15.98 -7.33 3.58
C ARG A 66 -15.07 -7.54 2.36
N TYR A 67 -14.31 -6.52 2.03
CA TYR A 67 -13.38 -6.50 0.91
C TYR A 67 -11.97 -6.24 1.43
N VAL A 68 -11.09 -7.23 1.29
CA VAL A 68 -9.72 -7.18 1.82
C VAL A 68 -8.73 -6.96 0.69
N PHE A 69 -7.86 -5.99 0.89
CA PHE A 69 -6.81 -5.62 -0.05
C PHE A 69 -5.45 -5.67 0.62
N ALA A 70 -4.43 -6.09 -0.12
CA ALA A 70 -3.04 -5.88 0.24
C ALA A 70 -2.45 -4.78 -0.63
N TYR A 71 -1.53 -4.01 -0.06
CA TYR A 71 -0.72 -3.06 -0.82
C TYR A 71 0.74 -3.18 -0.42
N THR A 72 1.59 -3.20 -1.44
CA THR A 72 3.05 -3.25 -1.27
C THR A 72 3.62 -1.90 -1.62
N ILE A 73 4.36 -1.33 -0.67
CA ILE A 73 5.00 -0.03 -0.81
C ILE A 73 6.50 -0.25 -0.98
N THR A 74 7.07 0.38 -2.00
CA THR A 74 8.51 0.47 -2.20
C THR A 74 8.94 1.92 -2.04
N ILE A 75 9.81 2.17 -1.06
CA ILE A 75 10.35 3.50 -0.77
C ILE A 75 11.84 3.47 -1.12
N ALA A 76 12.24 4.24 -2.13
CA ALA A 76 13.61 4.30 -2.61
C ALA A 76 14.18 5.70 -2.43
N ASN A 77 15.40 5.80 -1.89
CA ASN A 77 16.12 7.06 -1.89
C ASN A 77 16.97 7.18 -3.17
N GLU A 78 16.45 7.92 -4.13
CA GLU A 78 17.11 8.24 -5.41
C GLU A 78 17.84 9.59 -5.36
N GLY A 79 17.84 10.25 -4.20
CA GLY A 79 18.50 11.54 -3.98
C GLY A 79 19.94 11.40 -3.49
N GLN A 80 20.47 12.52 -3.00
CA GLN A 80 21.87 12.64 -2.55
C GLN A 80 22.03 12.69 -1.04
N ARG A 81 20.92 12.74 -0.29
CA ARG A 81 20.90 12.92 1.16
C ARG A 81 20.10 11.81 1.82
N THR A 82 20.59 11.35 2.97
CA THR A 82 19.89 10.39 3.82
C THR A 82 18.56 10.96 4.34
N ALA A 83 17.54 10.13 4.41
CA ALA A 83 16.26 10.45 5.03
C ALA A 83 15.75 9.28 5.86
N GLN A 84 15.10 9.57 6.99
CA GLN A 84 14.47 8.58 7.86
C GLN A 84 12.97 8.80 7.88
N LEU A 85 12.21 7.75 7.59
CA LEU A 85 10.76 7.75 7.76
C LEU A 85 10.45 7.67 9.27
N ARG A 86 9.70 8.66 9.79
CA ARG A 86 9.32 8.67 11.21
C ARG A 86 7.84 8.49 11.43
N THR A 87 6.99 9.13 10.61
CA THR A 87 5.53 9.03 10.76
C THR A 87 4.86 8.83 9.42
N ARG A 88 3.65 8.28 9.45
CA ARG A 88 2.78 8.08 8.28
C ARG A 88 1.44 8.76 8.48
N HIS A 89 0.85 9.20 7.39
CA HIS A 89 -0.52 9.68 7.33
C HIS A 89 -1.20 9.08 6.11
N TRP A 90 -2.31 8.39 6.33
CA TRP A 90 -3.15 7.81 5.29
C TRP A 90 -4.52 8.47 5.25
N VAL A 91 -5.04 8.68 4.06
CA VAL A 91 -6.41 9.07 3.78
C VAL A 91 -7.04 7.97 2.93
N ILE A 92 -8.05 7.32 3.47
CA ILE A 92 -8.75 6.21 2.84
C ILE A 92 -10.18 6.67 2.55
N THR A 93 -10.60 6.54 1.29
CA THR A 93 -11.97 6.86 0.88
C THR A 93 -12.63 5.59 0.36
N ASP A 94 -13.78 5.21 0.92
CA ASP A 94 -14.53 4.07 0.45
C ASP A 94 -15.42 4.40 -0.77
N GLY A 95 -16.11 3.41 -1.32
CA GLY A 95 -16.98 3.57 -2.49
C GLY A 95 -18.24 4.42 -2.24
N ARG A 96 -18.53 4.76 -0.98
CA ARG A 96 -19.63 5.67 -0.59
C ARG A 96 -19.15 7.10 -0.38
N GLY A 97 -17.84 7.33 -0.48
CA GLY A 97 -17.22 8.62 -0.21
C GLY A 97 -16.95 8.88 1.28
N GLU A 98 -17.08 7.85 2.14
CA GLU A 98 -16.69 7.96 3.54
C GLU A 98 -15.15 7.99 3.65
N ILE A 99 -14.64 8.91 4.45
CA ILE A 99 -13.21 9.15 4.60
C ILE A 99 -12.75 8.71 5.99
N GLU A 100 -11.69 7.91 6.03
CA GLU A 100 -10.96 7.56 7.24
C GLU A 100 -9.52 8.07 7.13
N GLU A 101 -9.03 8.70 8.19
CA GLU A 101 -7.64 9.09 8.31
C GLU A 101 -6.91 8.25 9.35
N VAL A 102 -5.72 7.78 9.02
CA VAL A 102 -4.86 7.00 9.92
C VAL A 102 -3.51 7.67 10.02
N ARG A 103 -3.12 8.00 11.26
CA ARG A 103 -1.81 8.56 11.58
C ARG A 103 -1.09 7.62 12.54
N GLY A 104 0.22 7.51 12.40
CA GLY A 104 1.02 6.69 13.30
C GLY A 104 2.52 6.81 13.04
N ASP A 105 3.28 6.23 13.98
CA ASP A 105 4.73 6.20 13.89
C ASP A 105 5.18 5.04 13.01
N GLY A 106 6.14 5.31 12.13
CA GLY A 106 6.78 4.31 11.31
C GLY A 106 5.86 3.56 10.35
N VAL A 107 6.37 2.47 9.83
CA VAL A 107 5.67 1.51 8.97
C VAL A 107 6.02 0.08 9.42
N VAL A 108 5.00 -0.77 9.64
CA VAL A 108 5.15 -2.15 10.13
C VAL A 108 6.13 -2.29 11.31
N GLY A 109 6.07 -1.34 12.25
CA GLY A 109 6.92 -1.32 13.44
C GLY A 109 8.34 -0.80 13.23
N GLU A 110 8.66 -0.25 12.05
CA GLU A 110 9.99 0.25 11.71
C GLU A 110 9.98 1.72 11.29
N GLN A 111 11.10 2.40 11.54
CA GLN A 111 11.38 3.75 11.07
C GLN A 111 12.62 3.73 10.18
N PRO A 112 12.51 3.24 8.93
CA PRO A 112 13.67 3.00 8.09
C PRO A 112 14.43 4.28 7.77
N ARG A 113 15.74 4.21 7.94
CA ARG A 113 16.69 5.24 7.55
C ARG A 113 17.32 4.84 6.24
N LEU A 114 17.12 5.64 5.20
CA LEU A 114 17.57 5.34 3.85
C LEU A 114 18.70 6.29 3.44
N ALA A 115 19.89 5.74 3.26
CA ALA A 115 20.97 6.44 2.58
C ALA A 115 20.70 6.49 1.07
N PRO A 116 21.37 7.38 0.31
CA PRO A 116 21.25 7.40 -1.14
C PRO A 116 21.45 6.01 -1.77
N GLY A 117 20.53 5.59 -2.63
CA GLY A 117 20.51 4.28 -3.28
C GLY A 117 19.88 3.15 -2.48
N GLN A 118 19.48 3.38 -1.24
CA GLN A 118 18.80 2.35 -0.42
C GLN A 118 17.29 2.35 -0.66
N THR A 119 16.71 1.16 -0.48
CA THR A 119 15.28 0.91 -0.68
C THR A 119 14.73 0.13 0.50
N PHE A 120 13.52 0.48 0.94
CA PHE A 120 12.72 -0.25 1.91
C PHE A 120 11.40 -0.66 1.28
N GLN A 121 10.99 -1.90 1.49
CA GLN A 121 9.74 -2.42 0.97
C GLN A 121 8.95 -3.11 2.09
N TYR A 122 7.65 -2.86 2.14
CA TYR A 122 6.74 -3.54 3.05
C TYR A 122 5.38 -3.78 2.41
N THR A 123 4.64 -4.72 2.96
CA THR A 123 3.26 -5.01 2.56
C THR A 123 2.35 -4.85 3.78
N SER A 124 1.22 -4.22 3.57
CA SER A 124 0.18 -4.05 4.58
C SER A 124 -1.19 -4.30 3.96
N GLY A 125 -2.23 -4.19 4.74
CA GLY A 125 -3.59 -4.47 4.29
C GLY A 125 -4.59 -3.39 4.67
N CYS A 126 -5.68 -3.37 3.91
CA CYS A 126 -6.84 -2.51 4.14
C CYS A 126 -8.11 -3.33 3.95
N VAL A 127 -9.07 -3.15 4.86
CA VAL A 127 -10.40 -3.75 4.77
C VAL A 127 -11.42 -2.65 4.53
N LEU A 128 -12.15 -2.76 3.42
CA LEU A 128 -13.25 -1.87 3.09
C LEU A 128 -14.60 -2.59 3.23
N ASN A 129 -15.65 -1.81 3.45
CA ASN A 129 -17.03 -2.29 3.43
C ASN A 129 -17.68 -2.12 2.04
N THR A 130 -16.92 -1.66 1.07
CA THR A 130 -17.33 -1.44 -0.32
C THR A 130 -16.35 -2.12 -1.27
N PRO A 131 -16.80 -2.51 -2.48
CA PRO A 131 -15.96 -3.22 -3.44
C PRO A 131 -14.85 -2.36 -4.05
N ILE A 132 -14.94 -1.05 -3.89
CA ILE A 132 -13.98 -0.08 -4.42
C ILE A 132 -13.64 0.97 -3.36
N GLY A 133 -12.45 1.52 -3.44
CA GLY A 133 -12.00 2.66 -2.65
C GLY A 133 -10.70 3.22 -3.18
N THR A 134 -10.19 4.24 -2.54
CA THR A 134 -8.91 4.88 -2.86
C THR A 134 -8.11 5.15 -1.60
N MET A 135 -6.80 5.13 -1.73
CA MET A 135 -5.87 5.52 -0.67
C MET A 135 -4.84 6.49 -1.21
N HIS A 136 -4.46 7.45 -0.39
CA HIS A 136 -3.32 8.32 -0.61
C HIS A 136 -2.79 8.81 0.74
N GLY A 137 -1.66 9.46 0.75
CA GLY A 137 -1.13 9.98 1.99
C GLY A 137 0.28 10.53 1.87
N THR A 138 0.98 10.55 3.00
CA THR A 138 2.34 11.05 3.10
C THR A 138 3.14 10.24 4.13
N TYR A 139 4.46 10.21 3.92
CA TYR A 139 5.43 9.84 4.95
C TYR A 139 6.20 11.07 5.37
N ARG A 140 6.26 11.34 6.67
CA ARG A 140 7.15 12.39 7.17
C ARG A 140 8.56 11.84 7.28
N MET A 141 9.43 12.43 6.46
CA MET A 141 10.85 12.07 6.36
C MET A 141 11.70 13.13 7.04
N TRP A 142 12.69 12.68 7.80
CA TRP A 142 13.63 13.56 8.50
C TRP A 142 15.03 13.40 7.92
N ARG A 143 15.70 14.53 7.71
CA ARG A 143 17.12 14.60 7.33
C ARG A 143 18.01 14.58 8.57
N ASP A 144 19.30 14.34 8.39
CA ASP A 144 20.27 14.32 9.47
C ASP A 144 20.53 15.70 10.09
N ASP A 145 20.16 16.77 9.42
CA ASP A 145 20.22 18.15 9.87
C ASP A 145 18.94 18.62 10.60
N ASP A 146 18.08 17.67 11.01
CA ASP A 146 16.79 17.90 11.67
C ASP A 146 15.75 18.66 10.82
N THR A 147 15.97 18.83 9.53
CA THR A 147 14.93 19.27 8.61
C THR A 147 14.05 18.09 8.22
N HIS A 148 12.79 18.37 7.87
CA HIS A 148 11.84 17.35 7.47
C HIS A 148 11.01 17.79 6.28
N PHE A 149 10.42 16.80 5.59
CA PHE A 149 9.49 16.99 4.48
C PHE A 149 8.50 15.84 4.45
N ASP A 150 7.39 16.04 3.74
CA ASP A 150 6.38 15.00 3.52
C ASP A 150 6.57 14.39 2.13
N ALA A 151 7.00 13.13 2.09
CA ALA A 151 7.07 12.36 0.86
C ALA A 151 5.65 11.92 0.46
N THR A 152 5.24 12.26 -0.74
CA THR A 152 3.90 11.99 -1.25
C THR A 152 3.72 10.52 -1.58
N ILE A 153 2.61 9.95 -1.12
CA ILE A 153 2.07 8.68 -1.60
C ILE A 153 0.94 9.03 -2.56
N ALA A 154 1.19 8.89 -3.86
CA ALA A 154 0.19 9.22 -4.88
C ALA A 154 -1.06 8.36 -4.74
N PRO A 155 -2.25 8.87 -5.04
CA PRO A 155 -3.49 8.12 -4.95
C PRO A 155 -3.42 6.82 -5.76
N PHE A 156 -3.95 5.75 -5.17
CA PHE A 156 -4.14 4.46 -5.84
C PHE A 156 -5.49 3.85 -5.50
N SER A 157 -5.99 3.04 -6.42
CA SER A 157 -7.30 2.41 -6.28
C SER A 157 -7.18 1.06 -5.58
N LEU A 158 -8.22 0.76 -4.79
CA LEU A 158 -8.53 -0.56 -4.27
C LEU A 158 -9.81 -1.01 -4.95
N ALA A 159 -9.75 -2.04 -5.80
CA ALA A 159 -10.89 -2.49 -6.57
C ALA A 159 -11.00 -4.02 -6.54
N SER A 160 -12.19 -4.50 -6.19
CA SER A 160 -12.58 -5.92 -6.34
C SER A 160 -12.76 -6.24 -7.82
N PRO A 161 -12.30 -7.40 -8.32
CA PRO A 161 -12.45 -7.76 -9.73
C PRO A 161 -13.89 -7.92 -10.21
N HIS A 162 -14.85 -8.03 -9.31
CA HIS A 162 -16.28 -8.15 -9.63
C HIS A 162 -17.02 -6.81 -9.70
N PHE A 163 -16.32 -5.69 -9.53
CA PHE A 163 -16.95 -4.36 -9.57
C PHE A 163 -17.43 -4.02 -10.99
N ASP A 164 -16.69 -4.44 -12.01
CA ASP A 164 -17.00 -4.13 -13.41
C ASP A 164 -18.20 -4.92 -13.97
N ASP A 165 -18.63 -5.99 -13.30
CA ASP A 165 -19.72 -6.85 -13.77
C ASP A 165 -21.14 -6.28 -13.48
N HIS A 166 -21.23 -5.21 -12.69
CA HIS A 166 -22.52 -4.64 -12.28
C HIS A 166 -22.96 -3.39 -13.04
N GLU A 167 -22.12 -2.81 -13.90
CA GLU A 167 -22.49 -1.68 -14.75
C GLU A 167 -22.97 -2.05 -16.17
N ALA A 168 -23.07 -3.34 -16.49
CA ALA A 168 -23.45 -3.81 -17.83
C ALA A 168 -24.91 -4.28 -17.93
N ASN A 169 -25.85 -3.65 -17.19
CA ASN A 169 -27.28 -3.93 -17.40
C ASN A 169 -28.15 -2.68 -17.19
#